data_5a15177848602d1b15cc80d7148c1957
#
_entry.id   5a15177848602d1b15cc80d7148c1957
#
_cell.length_a   1.000
_cell.length_b   1.000
_cell.length_c   1.000
_cell.angle_alpha   90.00
_cell.angle_beta   90.00
_cell.angle_gamma   90.00
#
_symmetry.space_group_name_H-M   'P 1'
#
loop_
_entity.id
_entity.type
_entity.pdbx_description
1 polymer ?
#
loop_
_entity_poly.entity_id
_entity_poly.type
_entity_poly.pdbx_seq_one_letter_code
_entity_poly.pdbx_strand_id
1 'polypeptide(L)'
;MTPVGDSDRGSSRRLEGKVAFVTGGASGIGEATVRRFVAEGAVCVVADLQAELGEVLVRDLGDAVRFTTADVTVEADIAAAVDLAVKEFGRLDVVFNNAGIVGAIGPIAETSVEAWDATIAVLLRGVFLGMKHGARVMIPQRSGVILSMSSTAGLVGGLGPHAYTAAKHAVIGLTRSVASELGQHGIRVNAIAAGNIATPMTAAAIHGDPDAVDAAHDFIESVSPIGRGGVPGDIAAAAVFLASDDAAYVSGHCLVADAGQTSGGGPGMFSMGEADMMREAGRRGV
;
A
#
# COMPACT_ATOMS: atom_id res chain seq x y z
N MET A 1 -4.19 -19.58 -31.91
CA MET A 1 -4.41 -18.40 -31.07
C MET A 1 -5.81 -17.92 -31.36
N THR A 2 -6.74 -18.26 -30.51
CA THR A 2 -8.13 -17.75 -30.57
C THR A 2 -8.13 -16.35 -29.96
N PRO A 3 -8.75 -15.34 -30.59
CA PRO A 3 -8.85 -14.03 -29.97
C PRO A 3 -9.73 -14.13 -28.72
N VAL A 4 -9.25 -13.59 -27.61
CA VAL A 4 -10.04 -13.40 -26.38
C VAL A 4 -11.19 -12.47 -26.73
N GLY A 5 -12.41 -12.98 -26.71
CA GLY A 5 -13.61 -12.23 -27.02
C GLY A 5 -13.79 -11.08 -26.02
N ASP A 6 -13.97 -9.91 -26.55
CA ASP A 6 -14.39 -8.69 -25.84
C ASP A 6 -15.91 -8.80 -25.59
N SER A 7 -16.29 -9.66 -24.63
CA SER A 7 -17.68 -9.86 -24.27
C SER A 7 -17.91 -9.51 -22.81
N ASP A 8 -18.71 -8.49 -22.60
CA ASP A 8 -19.43 -8.15 -21.38
C ASP A 8 -18.63 -7.48 -20.25
N ARG A 9 -18.17 -6.26 -20.47
CA ARG A 9 -17.80 -5.32 -19.39
C ARG A 9 -19.05 -4.64 -18.80
N GLY A 10 -20.08 -5.43 -18.55
CA GLY A 10 -21.12 -5.04 -17.62
C GLY A 10 -20.52 -5.08 -16.23
N SER A 11 -20.55 -3.98 -15.51
CA SER A 11 -20.37 -3.76 -14.06
C SER A 11 -20.08 -5.00 -13.17
N SER A 12 -19.13 -5.86 -13.52
CA SER A 12 -18.69 -6.94 -12.65
C SER A 12 -17.78 -6.36 -11.58
N ARG A 13 -18.10 -6.60 -10.32
CA ARG A 13 -17.26 -6.25 -9.19
C ARG A 13 -15.92 -6.97 -9.36
N ARG A 14 -14.82 -6.22 -9.40
CA ARG A 14 -13.49 -6.74 -9.76
C ARG A 14 -12.91 -7.75 -8.77
N LEU A 15 -13.45 -7.79 -7.54
CA LEU A 15 -13.02 -8.70 -6.47
C LEU A 15 -14.15 -9.62 -6.01
N GLU A 16 -15.15 -9.88 -6.87
CA GLU A 16 -16.27 -10.75 -6.53
C GLU A 16 -15.81 -12.13 -6.07
N GLY A 17 -16.27 -12.54 -4.87
CA GLY A 17 -15.92 -13.82 -4.26
C GLY A 17 -14.48 -13.95 -3.75
N LYS A 18 -13.69 -12.89 -3.76
CA LYS A 18 -12.33 -12.89 -3.18
C LYS A 18 -12.37 -12.70 -1.67
N VAL A 19 -11.43 -13.32 -0.98
CA VAL A 19 -11.20 -13.15 0.47
C VAL A 19 -9.91 -12.38 0.65
N ALA A 20 -9.99 -11.22 1.31
CA ALA A 20 -8.85 -10.35 1.58
C ALA A 20 -8.50 -10.31 3.07
N PHE A 21 -7.21 -10.32 3.39
CA PHE A 21 -6.67 -10.01 4.71
C PHE A 21 -5.96 -8.66 4.65
N VAL A 22 -6.34 -7.73 5.54
CA VAL A 22 -5.82 -6.35 5.55
C VAL A 22 -5.29 -6.02 6.94
N THR A 23 -4.01 -5.68 7.05
CA THR A 23 -3.43 -5.18 8.30
C THR A 23 -3.52 -3.64 8.38
N GLY A 24 -3.74 -3.10 9.59
CA GLY A 24 -3.95 -1.65 9.76
C GLY A 24 -5.22 -1.19 9.04
N GLY A 25 -6.26 -2.04 9.03
CA GLY A 25 -7.45 -1.84 8.23
C GLY A 25 -8.56 -1.06 8.92
N ALA A 26 -8.38 -0.63 10.17
CA ALA A 26 -9.43 0.09 10.92
C ALA A 26 -9.43 1.61 10.69
N SER A 27 -8.40 2.17 10.02
CA SER A 27 -8.32 3.61 9.77
C SER A 27 -7.58 3.94 8.46
N GLY A 28 -7.71 5.18 8.01
CA GLY A 28 -6.93 5.77 6.91
C GLY A 28 -6.98 4.97 5.60
N ILE A 29 -5.80 4.68 5.03
CA ILE A 29 -5.67 3.92 3.77
C ILE A 29 -6.25 2.51 3.90
N GLY A 30 -6.00 1.84 5.04
CA GLY A 30 -6.49 0.49 5.29
C GLY A 30 -8.01 0.42 5.29
N GLU A 31 -8.67 1.27 6.04
CA GLU A 31 -10.14 1.37 6.08
C GLU A 31 -10.74 1.66 4.69
N ALA A 32 -10.19 2.67 3.99
CA ALA A 32 -10.65 2.99 2.65
C ALA A 32 -10.48 1.82 1.68
N THR A 33 -9.40 1.04 1.83
CA THR A 33 -9.18 -0.17 1.03
C THR A 33 -10.17 -1.27 1.37
N VAL A 34 -10.44 -1.53 2.66
CA VAL A 34 -11.45 -2.52 3.08
C VAL A 34 -12.83 -2.15 2.52
N ARG A 35 -13.27 -0.89 2.71
CA ARG A 35 -14.56 -0.41 2.16
C ARG A 35 -14.62 -0.58 0.64
N ARG A 36 -13.53 -0.27 -0.06
CA ARG A 36 -13.47 -0.42 -1.51
C ARG A 36 -13.43 -1.87 -1.94
N PHE A 37 -12.70 -2.74 -1.26
CA PHE A 37 -12.67 -4.18 -1.54
C PHE A 37 -14.06 -4.81 -1.39
N VAL A 38 -14.79 -4.46 -0.33
CA VAL A 38 -16.17 -4.91 -0.11
C VAL A 38 -17.10 -4.39 -1.20
N ALA A 39 -16.99 -3.12 -1.61
CA ALA A 39 -17.77 -2.56 -2.71
C ALA A 39 -17.49 -3.27 -4.05
N GLU A 40 -16.28 -3.80 -4.24
CA GLU A 40 -15.88 -4.60 -5.41
C GLU A 40 -16.19 -6.11 -5.25
N GLY A 41 -16.91 -6.51 -4.19
CA GLY A 41 -17.43 -7.88 -4.00
C GLY A 41 -16.55 -8.81 -3.18
N ALA A 42 -15.47 -8.32 -2.56
CA ALA A 42 -14.68 -9.13 -1.64
C ALA A 42 -15.31 -9.21 -0.25
N VAL A 43 -14.90 -10.23 0.51
CA VAL A 43 -15.02 -10.25 1.98
C VAL A 43 -13.64 -10.03 2.59
N CYS A 44 -13.58 -9.40 3.78
CA CYS A 44 -12.32 -8.98 4.38
C CYS A 44 -12.16 -9.49 5.82
N VAL A 45 -10.96 -9.97 6.15
CA VAL A 45 -10.49 -10.05 7.54
C VAL A 45 -9.58 -8.85 7.79
N VAL A 46 -9.90 -8.08 8.81
CA VAL A 46 -9.19 -6.86 9.21
C VAL A 46 -8.46 -7.11 10.51
N ALA A 47 -7.16 -6.83 10.52
CA ALA A 47 -6.31 -6.89 11.70
C ALA A 47 -5.80 -5.48 12.05
N ASP A 48 -6.07 -5.00 13.26
CA ASP A 48 -5.63 -3.69 13.73
C ASP A 48 -5.50 -3.70 15.25
N LEU A 49 -4.74 -2.75 15.81
CA LEU A 49 -4.69 -2.51 17.25
C LEU A 49 -5.91 -1.72 17.76
N GLN A 50 -6.57 -0.97 16.88
CA GLN A 50 -7.67 -0.05 17.18
C GLN A 50 -9.01 -0.79 17.21
N ALA A 51 -9.28 -1.52 18.30
CA ALA A 51 -10.45 -2.40 18.44
C ALA A 51 -11.78 -1.65 18.20
N GLU A 52 -11.95 -0.46 18.78
CA GLU A 52 -13.17 0.33 18.66
C GLU A 52 -13.49 0.71 17.21
N LEU A 53 -12.47 1.15 16.46
CA LEU A 53 -12.63 1.49 15.04
C LEU A 53 -12.89 0.25 14.19
N GLY A 54 -12.25 -0.87 14.53
CA GLY A 54 -12.52 -2.16 13.88
C GLY A 54 -13.96 -2.63 14.05
N GLU A 55 -14.52 -2.47 15.26
CA GLU A 55 -15.93 -2.78 15.54
C GLU A 55 -16.90 -1.84 14.80
N VAL A 56 -16.56 -0.56 14.65
CA VAL A 56 -17.32 0.37 13.81
C VAL A 56 -17.36 -0.15 12.37
N LEU A 57 -16.22 -0.52 11.82
CA LEU A 57 -16.12 -1.02 10.45
C LEU A 57 -16.95 -2.30 10.23
N VAL A 58 -16.95 -3.22 11.20
CA VAL A 58 -17.80 -4.42 11.15
C VAL A 58 -19.29 -4.06 11.19
N ARG A 59 -19.71 -3.11 12.04
CA ARG A 59 -21.11 -2.65 12.07
C ARG A 59 -21.55 -2.04 10.75
N ASP A 60 -20.66 -1.28 10.11
CA ASP A 60 -20.97 -0.59 8.85
C ASP A 60 -21.07 -1.56 7.66
N LEU A 61 -20.20 -2.56 7.61
CA LEU A 61 -20.05 -3.46 6.45
C LEU A 61 -20.65 -4.85 6.67
N GLY A 62 -21.11 -5.16 7.89
CA GLY A 62 -21.83 -6.38 8.22
C GLY A 62 -21.02 -7.64 7.95
N ASP A 63 -21.68 -8.64 7.36
CA ASP A 63 -21.11 -9.97 7.12
C ASP A 63 -19.92 -10.01 6.17
N ALA A 64 -19.70 -8.94 5.43
CA ALA A 64 -18.55 -8.84 4.53
C ALA A 64 -17.21 -8.64 5.26
N VAL A 65 -17.21 -8.32 6.58
CA VAL A 65 -16.00 -8.04 7.33
C VAL A 65 -15.95 -8.86 8.64
N ARG A 66 -14.76 -9.38 8.93
CA ARG A 66 -14.40 -9.89 10.27
C ARG A 66 -13.24 -9.04 10.79
N PHE A 67 -13.28 -8.71 12.04
CA PHE A 67 -12.23 -7.95 12.72
C PHE A 67 -11.53 -8.80 13.78
N THR A 68 -10.23 -8.61 13.93
CA THR A 68 -9.45 -9.14 15.05
C THR A 68 -8.41 -8.12 15.50
N THR A 69 -8.29 -7.94 16.81
CA THR A 69 -7.18 -7.16 17.38
C THR A 69 -5.89 -7.94 17.20
N ALA A 70 -4.90 -7.33 16.55
CA ALA A 70 -3.63 -7.97 16.27
C ALA A 70 -2.49 -6.95 16.18
N ASP A 71 -1.35 -7.29 16.76
CA ASP A 71 -0.09 -6.57 16.61
C ASP A 71 0.74 -7.20 15.49
N VAL A 72 1.00 -6.43 14.43
CA VAL A 72 1.78 -6.91 13.27
C VAL A 72 3.21 -7.30 13.63
N THR A 73 3.72 -6.89 14.79
CA THR A 73 5.04 -7.27 15.29
C THR A 73 5.06 -8.64 15.96
N VAL A 74 3.87 -9.20 16.27
CA VAL A 74 3.69 -10.50 16.93
C VAL A 74 3.29 -11.55 15.89
N GLU A 75 4.17 -12.52 15.65
CA GLU A 75 3.93 -13.54 14.62
C GLU A 75 2.65 -14.36 14.86
N ALA A 76 2.36 -14.70 16.12
CA ALA A 76 1.18 -15.48 16.47
C ALA A 76 -0.13 -14.75 16.11
N ASP A 77 -0.16 -13.42 16.26
CA ASP A 77 -1.33 -12.62 15.95
C ASP A 77 -1.61 -12.64 14.44
N ILE A 78 -0.57 -12.46 13.62
CA ILE A 78 -0.70 -12.50 12.17
C ILE A 78 -1.07 -13.89 11.66
N ALA A 79 -0.47 -14.94 12.25
CA ALA A 79 -0.83 -16.31 11.93
C ALA A 79 -2.33 -16.58 12.22
N ALA A 80 -2.79 -16.19 13.41
CA ALA A 80 -4.19 -16.37 13.83
C ALA A 80 -5.17 -15.56 12.95
N ALA A 81 -4.81 -14.34 12.58
CA ALA A 81 -5.64 -13.51 11.71
C ALA A 81 -5.76 -14.09 10.27
N VAL A 82 -4.67 -14.66 9.74
CA VAL A 82 -4.71 -15.39 8.46
C VAL A 82 -5.53 -16.67 8.58
N ASP A 83 -5.40 -17.41 9.70
CA ASP A 83 -6.19 -18.62 9.95
C ASP A 83 -7.68 -18.30 10.10
N LEU A 84 -8.03 -17.13 10.65
CA LEU A 84 -9.40 -16.64 10.73
C LEU A 84 -10.01 -16.48 9.32
N ALA A 85 -9.26 -15.97 8.34
CA ALA A 85 -9.75 -15.86 6.96
C ALA A 85 -10.10 -17.23 6.37
N VAL A 86 -9.23 -18.21 6.56
CA VAL A 86 -9.49 -19.58 6.09
C VAL A 86 -10.66 -20.23 6.83
N LYS A 87 -10.76 -20.02 8.15
CA LYS A 87 -11.85 -20.57 8.97
C LYS A 87 -13.22 -20.00 8.59
N GLU A 88 -13.31 -18.69 8.42
CA GLU A 88 -14.59 -18.01 8.18
C GLU A 88 -15.04 -18.10 6.72
N PHE A 89 -14.09 -18.06 5.76
CA PHE A 89 -14.39 -17.93 4.35
C PHE A 89 -13.80 -19.04 3.46
N GLY A 90 -13.05 -19.99 4.03
CA GLY A 90 -12.56 -21.18 3.33
C GLY A 90 -11.30 -20.97 2.47
N ARG A 91 -10.83 -19.75 2.29
CA ARG A 91 -9.71 -19.38 1.40
C ARG A 91 -9.07 -18.05 1.78
N LEU A 92 -7.96 -17.71 1.11
CA LEU A 92 -7.35 -16.38 1.17
C LEU A 92 -6.83 -16.01 -0.23
N ASP A 93 -7.37 -14.94 -0.81
CA ASP A 93 -7.00 -14.49 -2.17
C ASP A 93 -6.09 -13.28 -2.19
N VAL A 94 -6.25 -12.38 -1.22
CA VAL A 94 -5.49 -11.13 -1.16
C VAL A 94 -4.93 -10.93 0.24
N VAL A 95 -3.64 -10.64 0.35
CA VAL A 95 -3.02 -10.06 1.54
C VAL A 95 -2.64 -8.62 1.24
N PHE A 96 -3.09 -7.69 2.06
CA PHE A 96 -2.66 -6.30 2.00
C PHE A 96 -1.94 -5.90 3.29
N ASN A 97 -0.63 -5.92 3.26
CA ASN A 97 0.24 -5.47 4.34
C ASN A 97 0.27 -3.94 4.34
N ASN A 98 -0.66 -3.33 5.06
CA ASN A 98 -0.85 -1.88 5.09
C ASN A 98 -0.46 -1.24 6.43
N ALA A 99 -0.53 -1.97 7.54
CA ALA A 99 -0.19 -1.43 8.86
C ALA A 99 1.15 -0.68 8.85
N GLY A 100 1.17 0.48 9.48
CA GLY A 100 2.36 1.31 9.50
C GLY A 100 2.28 2.46 10.50
N ILE A 101 3.44 3.00 10.80
CA ILE A 101 3.69 4.16 11.65
C ILE A 101 4.74 5.06 11.00
N VAL A 102 4.86 6.30 11.43
CA VAL A 102 5.99 7.17 11.04
C VAL A 102 7.29 6.67 11.67
N GLY A 103 7.22 6.17 12.91
CA GLY A 103 8.34 5.59 13.64
C GLY A 103 9.30 6.63 14.21
N ALA A 104 10.58 6.25 14.34
CA ALA A 104 11.64 7.09 14.90
C ALA A 104 11.88 8.34 14.06
N ILE A 105 11.77 9.50 14.67
CA ILE A 105 12.02 10.82 14.08
C ILE A 105 13.23 11.46 14.76
N GLY A 106 14.07 12.15 14.01
CA GLY A 106 15.21 12.92 14.51
C GLY A 106 16.49 12.70 13.70
N PRO A 107 17.59 13.37 14.10
CA PRO A 107 18.89 13.20 13.47
C PRO A 107 19.39 11.76 13.61
N ILE A 108 20.13 11.29 12.60
CA ILE A 108 20.65 9.90 12.60
C ILE A 108 21.55 9.61 13.80
N ALA A 109 22.35 10.57 14.25
CA ALA A 109 23.24 10.43 15.38
C ALA A 109 22.52 10.33 16.75
N GLU A 110 21.24 10.73 16.81
CA GLU A 110 20.43 10.76 18.04
C GLU A 110 19.34 9.69 18.04
N THR A 111 19.13 8.99 16.92
CA THR A 111 18.15 7.93 16.82
C THR A 111 18.58 6.74 17.69
N SER A 112 17.78 6.38 18.70
CA SER A 112 18.08 5.22 19.54
C SER A 112 17.88 3.90 18.78
N VAL A 113 18.62 2.86 19.17
CA VAL A 113 18.49 1.52 18.59
C VAL A 113 17.09 0.96 18.85
N GLU A 114 16.54 1.20 20.04
CA GLU A 114 15.21 0.75 20.45
C GLU A 114 14.11 1.36 19.55
N ALA A 115 14.19 2.67 19.27
CA ALA A 115 13.24 3.34 18.40
C ALA A 115 13.37 2.88 16.93
N TRP A 116 14.62 2.65 16.49
CA TRP A 116 14.93 2.04 15.20
C TRP A 116 14.28 0.65 15.10
N ASP A 117 14.57 -0.24 16.06
CA ASP A 117 14.09 -1.62 16.06
C ASP A 117 12.56 -1.69 16.12
N ALA A 118 11.91 -0.86 16.94
CA ALA A 118 10.46 -0.76 16.98
C ALA A 118 9.87 -0.33 15.63
N THR A 119 10.50 0.63 14.94
CA THR A 119 10.07 1.08 13.61
C THR A 119 10.18 -0.04 12.57
N ILE A 120 11.32 -0.74 12.54
CA ILE A 120 11.58 -1.88 11.65
C ILE A 120 10.63 -3.04 11.96
N ALA A 121 10.32 -3.28 13.23
CA ALA A 121 9.40 -4.33 13.65
C ALA A 121 8.00 -4.14 13.02
N VAL A 122 7.47 -2.93 13.05
CA VAL A 122 6.16 -2.64 12.45
C VAL A 122 6.25 -2.63 10.91
N LEU A 123 7.16 -1.83 10.35
CA LEU A 123 7.14 -1.48 8.92
C LEU A 123 7.74 -2.55 8.01
N LEU A 124 8.63 -3.40 8.50
CA LEU A 124 9.31 -4.43 7.71
C LEU A 124 9.02 -5.84 8.20
N ARG A 125 9.21 -6.13 9.50
CA ARG A 125 8.92 -7.46 10.03
C ARG A 125 7.43 -7.78 9.92
N GLY A 126 6.52 -6.83 10.19
CA GLY A 126 5.09 -7.02 10.01
C GLY A 126 4.72 -7.36 8.56
N VAL A 127 5.32 -6.69 7.58
CA VAL A 127 5.15 -7.02 6.16
C VAL A 127 5.66 -8.43 5.84
N PHE A 128 6.84 -8.79 6.35
CA PHE A 128 7.38 -10.14 6.19
C PHE A 128 6.43 -11.21 6.77
N LEU A 129 5.88 -10.99 7.95
CA LEU A 129 4.94 -11.92 8.60
C LEU A 129 3.65 -12.09 7.79
N GLY A 130 3.10 -11.01 7.26
CA GLY A 130 1.94 -11.07 6.36
C GLY A 130 2.25 -11.83 5.06
N MET A 131 3.41 -11.61 4.44
CA MET A 131 3.87 -12.38 3.28
C MET A 131 4.04 -13.87 3.63
N LYS A 132 4.70 -14.18 4.75
CA LYS A 132 4.96 -15.55 5.21
C LYS A 132 3.66 -16.34 5.41
N HIS A 133 2.73 -15.79 6.18
CA HIS A 133 1.50 -16.50 6.51
C HIS A 133 0.48 -16.49 5.36
N GLY A 134 0.47 -15.44 4.54
CA GLY A 134 -0.28 -15.43 3.28
C GLY A 134 0.21 -16.51 2.31
N ALA A 135 1.51 -16.58 2.08
CA ALA A 135 2.11 -17.60 1.21
C ALA A 135 1.81 -19.04 1.69
N ARG A 136 1.84 -19.28 3.01
CA ARG A 136 1.49 -20.58 3.61
C ARG A 136 0.11 -21.09 3.15
N VAL A 137 -0.86 -20.19 3.00
CA VAL A 137 -2.21 -20.51 2.54
C VAL A 137 -2.30 -20.53 1.01
N MET A 138 -1.68 -19.55 0.34
CA MET A 138 -1.81 -19.36 -1.10
C MET A 138 -1.02 -20.40 -1.94
N ILE A 139 0.12 -20.90 -1.44
CA ILE A 139 0.94 -21.91 -2.16
C ILE A 139 0.13 -23.18 -2.46
N PRO A 140 -0.53 -23.85 -1.50
CA PRO A 140 -1.38 -25.00 -1.81
C PRO A 140 -2.61 -24.64 -2.65
N GLN A 141 -3.15 -23.42 -2.55
CA GLN A 141 -4.22 -22.92 -3.42
C GLN A 141 -3.76 -22.68 -4.86
N ARG A 142 -2.45 -22.51 -5.11
CA ARG A 142 -1.83 -22.15 -6.39
C ARG A 142 -2.44 -20.86 -6.98
N SER A 143 -2.83 -19.96 -6.12
CA SER A 143 -3.44 -18.68 -6.49
C SER A 143 -3.35 -17.71 -5.31
N GLY A 144 -3.13 -16.44 -5.59
CA GLY A 144 -3.15 -15.38 -4.58
C GLY A 144 -2.49 -14.09 -5.04
N VAL A 145 -2.72 -13.04 -4.27
CA VAL A 145 -2.09 -11.73 -4.47
C VAL A 145 -1.60 -11.20 -3.12
N ILE A 146 -0.34 -10.80 -3.05
CA ILE A 146 0.23 -10.14 -1.88
C ILE A 146 0.59 -8.70 -2.27
N LEU A 147 0.01 -7.75 -1.57
CA LEU A 147 0.27 -6.33 -1.71
C LEU A 147 0.92 -5.79 -0.45
N SER A 148 1.86 -4.87 -0.58
CA SER A 148 2.50 -4.23 0.57
C SER A 148 2.66 -2.73 0.39
N MET A 149 2.33 -1.97 1.44
CA MET A 149 2.50 -0.53 1.44
C MET A 149 3.97 -0.15 1.57
N SER A 150 4.50 0.44 0.52
CA SER A 150 5.71 1.22 0.54
C SER A 150 5.36 2.73 0.65
N SER A 151 6.22 3.58 0.18
CA SER A 151 6.10 5.04 0.19
C SER A 151 7.01 5.62 -0.87
N THR A 152 6.81 6.87 -1.26
CA THR A 152 7.82 7.66 -1.98
C THR A 152 9.16 7.70 -1.24
N ALA A 153 9.14 7.67 0.10
CA ALA A 153 10.34 7.49 0.91
C ALA A 153 11.04 6.13 0.71
N GLY A 154 10.39 5.14 0.11
CA GLY A 154 11.00 3.89 -0.33
C GLY A 154 11.67 3.95 -1.70
N LEU A 155 11.61 5.09 -2.39
CA LEU A 155 12.18 5.33 -3.71
C LEU A 155 13.31 6.35 -3.66
N VAL A 156 13.14 7.41 -2.87
CA VAL A 156 14.11 8.51 -2.75
C VAL A 156 14.31 8.90 -1.28
N GLY A 157 15.50 9.40 -0.96
CA GLY A 157 15.82 9.90 0.38
C GLY A 157 15.15 11.26 0.66
N GLY A 158 15.04 11.62 1.96
CA GLY A 158 14.57 12.94 2.39
C GLY A 158 13.06 13.11 2.45
N LEU A 159 12.29 12.08 2.12
CA LEU A 159 10.81 12.11 2.16
C LEU A 159 10.22 11.41 3.38
N GLY A 160 11.06 10.98 4.31
CA GLY A 160 10.65 10.35 5.56
C GLY A 160 11.81 10.18 6.53
N PRO A 161 11.54 9.82 7.80
CA PRO A 161 12.55 9.51 8.79
C PRO A 161 13.48 8.37 8.33
N HIS A 162 14.69 8.28 8.90
CA HIS A 162 15.72 7.32 8.44
C HIS A 162 15.27 5.87 8.54
N ALA A 163 14.71 5.44 9.68
CA ALA A 163 14.23 4.08 9.87
C ALA A 163 13.03 3.75 8.96
N TYR A 164 12.11 4.70 8.80
CA TYR A 164 10.98 4.60 7.87
C TYR A 164 11.47 4.43 6.42
N THR A 165 12.37 5.32 5.98
CA THR A 165 12.98 5.28 4.64
C THR A 165 13.66 3.93 4.38
N ALA A 166 14.46 3.45 5.32
CA ALA A 166 15.13 2.15 5.21
C ALA A 166 14.10 1.00 5.09
N ALA A 167 13.09 0.99 5.96
CA ALA A 167 12.04 -0.04 5.94
C ALA A 167 11.27 -0.04 4.61
N LYS A 168 10.88 1.16 4.10
CA LYS A 168 10.09 1.26 2.86
C LYS A 168 10.90 0.91 1.61
N HIS A 169 12.20 1.15 1.57
CA HIS A 169 13.11 0.61 0.55
C HIS A 169 13.21 -0.93 0.66
N ALA A 170 13.35 -1.45 1.88
CA ALA A 170 13.42 -2.90 2.12
C ALA A 170 12.13 -3.63 1.70
N VAL A 171 10.94 -3.03 1.90
CA VAL A 171 9.66 -3.58 1.43
C VAL A 171 9.65 -3.75 -0.10
N ILE A 172 10.20 -2.82 -0.86
CA ILE A 172 10.31 -2.94 -2.33
C ILE A 172 11.25 -4.08 -2.71
N GLY A 173 12.40 -4.19 -2.03
CA GLY A 173 13.36 -5.29 -2.23
C GLY A 173 12.73 -6.65 -1.91
N LEU A 174 12.04 -6.75 -0.77
CA LEU A 174 11.34 -7.96 -0.33
C LEU A 174 10.22 -8.35 -1.31
N THR A 175 9.45 -7.38 -1.82
CA THR A 175 8.42 -7.59 -2.84
C THR A 175 8.99 -8.27 -4.08
N ARG A 176 10.12 -7.81 -4.60
CA ARG A 176 10.77 -8.39 -5.79
C ARG A 176 11.28 -9.80 -5.53
N SER A 177 11.91 -10.02 -4.37
CA SER A 177 12.44 -11.33 -3.98
C SER A 177 11.33 -12.36 -3.83
N VAL A 178 10.26 -12.03 -3.11
CA VAL A 178 9.13 -12.93 -2.87
C VAL A 178 8.31 -13.16 -4.16
N ALA A 179 8.18 -12.16 -5.04
CA ALA A 179 7.53 -12.33 -6.34
C ALA A 179 8.26 -13.36 -7.22
N SER A 180 9.59 -13.35 -7.22
CA SER A 180 10.40 -14.32 -7.95
C SER A 180 10.20 -15.75 -7.44
N GLU A 181 10.06 -15.93 -6.12
CA GLU A 181 9.83 -17.23 -5.50
C GLU A 181 8.40 -17.73 -5.77
N LEU A 182 7.39 -16.89 -5.48
CA LEU A 182 6.00 -17.30 -5.47
C LEU A 182 5.34 -17.38 -6.85
N GLY A 183 5.94 -16.80 -7.88
CA GLY A 183 5.42 -16.83 -9.24
C GLY A 183 5.15 -18.24 -9.78
N GLN A 184 5.99 -19.23 -9.45
CA GLN A 184 5.82 -20.64 -9.81
C GLN A 184 4.54 -21.27 -9.20
N HIS A 185 3.98 -20.63 -8.16
CA HIS A 185 2.75 -21.05 -7.50
C HIS A 185 1.52 -20.29 -7.97
N GLY A 186 1.64 -19.44 -9.00
CA GLY A 186 0.54 -18.61 -9.49
C GLY A 186 0.19 -17.45 -8.55
N ILE A 187 1.12 -17.02 -7.70
CA ILE A 187 0.92 -15.94 -6.74
C ILE A 187 1.64 -14.69 -7.24
N ARG A 188 0.94 -13.55 -7.28
CA ARG A 188 1.50 -12.25 -7.61
C ARG A 188 1.86 -11.47 -6.34
N VAL A 189 2.98 -10.76 -6.37
CA VAL A 189 3.45 -9.96 -5.23
C VAL A 189 3.84 -8.58 -5.73
N ASN A 190 3.19 -7.52 -5.21
CA ASN A 190 3.45 -6.15 -5.61
C ASN A 190 3.50 -5.20 -4.41
N ALA A 191 4.09 -4.04 -4.60
CA ALA A 191 4.06 -2.95 -3.63
C ALA A 191 3.33 -1.72 -4.20
N ILE A 192 2.84 -0.86 -3.31
CA ILE A 192 2.32 0.47 -3.64
C ILE A 192 3.17 1.50 -2.92
N ALA A 193 3.84 2.37 -3.66
CA ALA A 193 4.56 3.52 -3.11
C ALA A 193 3.63 4.74 -3.10
N ALA A 194 3.03 5.02 -1.94
CA ALA A 194 2.16 6.17 -1.78
C ALA A 194 2.99 7.46 -1.61
N GLY A 195 2.51 8.54 -2.21
CA GLY A 195 2.92 9.89 -1.89
C GLY A 195 2.24 10.42 -0.62
N ASN A 196 2.02 11.72 -0.57
CA ASN A 196 1.34 12.36 0.53
C ASN A 196 -0.18 12.08 0.45
N ILE A 197 -0.71 11.39 1.45
CA ILE A 197 -2.14 11.03 1.55
C ILE A 197 -2.69 11.59 2.87
N ALA A 198 -3.80 12.32 2.81
CA ALA A 198 -4.47 12.88 3.98
C ALA A 198 -5.07 11.75 4.84
N THR A 199 -4.45 11.48 5.95
CA THR A 199 -4.82 10.43 6.93
C THR A 199 -4.56 10.94 8.34
N PRO A 200 -5.12 10.31 9.39
CA PRO A 200 -4.76 10.64 10.77
C PRO A 200 -3.25 10.57 11.04
N MET A 201 -2.54 9.60 10.46
CA MET A 201 -1.09 9.48 10.60
C MET A 201 -0.35 10.68 9.98
N THR A 202 -0.77 11.12 8.80
CA THR A 202 -0.16 12.28 8.11
C THR A 202 -0.50 13.57 8.83
N ALA A 203 -1.74 13.73 9.31
CA ALA A 203 -2.19 14.88 10.11
C ALA A 203 -1.36 15.00 11.40
N ALA A 204 -1.18 13.89 12.12
CA ALA A 204 -0.33 13.88 13.31
C ALA A 204 1.13 14.23 12.98
N ALA A 205 1.67 13.76 11.85
CA ALA A 205 3.04 14.03 11.46
C ALA A 205 3.27 15.50 11.04
N ILE A 206 2.30 16.14 10.39
CA ILE A 206 2.42 17.52 9.89
C ILE A 206 2.00 18.54 10.97
N HIS A 207 0.90 18.27 11.68
CA HIS A 207 0.26 19.23 12.58
C HIS A 207 0.34 18.82 14.06
N GLY A 208 0.84 17.62 14.39
CA GLY A 208 0.86 17.10 15.76
C GLY A 208 -0.52 16.65 16.27
N ASP A 209 -1.54 16.66 15.42
CA ASP A 209 -2.92 16.33 15.74
C ASP A 209 -3.48 15.34 14.70
N PRO A 210 -3.83 14.10 15.08
CA PRO A 210 -4.41 13.13 14.17
C PRO A 210 -5.79 13.49 13.63
N ASP A 211 -6.51 14.38 14.30
CA ASP A 211 -7.85 14.83 13.90
C ASP A 211 -7.79 15.96 12.85
N ALA A 212 -6.63 16.60 12.66
CA ALA A 212 -6.43 17.68 11.69
C ALA A 212 -6.30 17.21 10.24
N VAL A 213 -7.12 16.22 9.81
CA VAL A 213 -7.04 15.59 8.48
C VAL A 213 -7.34 16.59 7.36
N ASP A 214 -8.30 17.48 7.55
CA ASP A 214 -8.64 18.49 6.54
C ASP A 214 -7.48 19.48 6.35
N ALA A 215 -6.83 19.92 7.43
CA ALA A 215 -5.65 20.79 7.34
C ALA A 215 -4.47 20.09 6.68
N ALA A 216 -4.29 18.79 6.94
CA ALA A 216 -3.29 17.99 6.24
C ALA A 216 -3.61 17.84 4.74
N HIS A 217 -4.89 17.71 4.38
CA HIS A 217 -5.33 17.66 2.98
C HIS A 217 -5.00 18.98 2.26
N ASP A 218 -5.35 20.11 2.85
CA ASP A 218 -5.08 21.45 2.27
C ASP A 218 -3.57 21.67 2.07
N PHE A 219 -2.76 21.28 3.06
CA PHE A 219 -1.30 21.34 2.93
C PHE A 219 -0.81 20.46 1.77
N ILE A 220 -1.27 19.21 1.68
CA ILE A 220 -0.90 18.28 0.62
C ILE A 220 -1.31 18.82 -0.75
N GLU A 221 -2.51 19.39 -0.88
CA GLU A 221 -2.99 20.02 -2.10
C GLU A 221 -2.06 21.16 -2.54
N SER A 222 -1.63 22.00 -1.61
CA SER A 222 -0.75 23.15 -1.91
C SER A 222 0.62 22.74 -2.49
N VAL A 223 1.09 21.52 -2.25
CA VAL A 223 2.38 21.01 -2.72
C VAL A 223 2.24 19.89 -3.76
N SER A 224 1.01 19.55 -4.14
CA SER A 224 0.72 18.45 -5.08
C SER A 224 0.99 18.86 -6.53
N PRO A 225 1.80 18.11 -7.28
CA PRO A 225 2.07 18.41 -8.69
C PRO A 225 0.82 18.45 -9.60
N ILE A 226 -0.23 17.68 -9.26
CA ILE A 226 -1.48 17.65 -10.02
C ILE A 226 -2.57 18.57 -9.46
N GLY A 227 -2.25 19.40 -8.46
CA GLY A 227 -3.14 20.44 -7.90
C GLY A 227 -4.34 19.92 -7.11
N ARG A 228 -4.24 18.72 -6.53
CA ARG A 228 -5.20 18.21 -5.54
C ARG A 228 -4.51 17.40 -4.45
N GLY A 229 -5.09 17.39 -3.26
CA GLY A 229 -4.61 16.53 -2.17
C GLY A 229 -4.85 15.03 -2.46
N GLY A 230 -3.90 14.20 -2.05
CA GLY A 230 -4.07 12.75 -2.08
C GLY A 230 -5.00 12.29 -0.96
N VAL A 231 -5.91 11.39 -1.28
CA VAL A 231 -6.85 10.82 -0.31
C VAL A 231 -6.71 9.29 -0.23
N PRO A 232 -7.12 8.66 0.88
CA PRO A 232 -7.06 7.20 1.04
C PRO A 232 -7.68 6.41 -0.12
N GLY A 233 -8.73 6.95 -0.74
CA GLY A 233 -9.39 6.36 -1.90
C GLY A 233 -8.51 6.20 -3.13
N ASP A 234 -7.48 7.06 -3.31
CA ASP A 234 -6.53 6.95 -4.42
C ASP A 234 -5.69 5.67 -4.30
N ILE A 235 -5.27 5.36 -3.07
CA ILE A 235 -4.48 4.14 -2.79
C ILE A 235 -5.39 2.91 -2.81
N ALA A 236 -6.61 3.01 -2.30
CA ALA A 236 -7.59 1.93 -2.38
C ALA A 236 -7.89 1.53 -3.84
N ALA A 237 -7.98 2.50 -4.76
CA ALA A 237 -8.15 2.23 -6.18
C ALA A 237 -6.95 1.48 -6.79
N ALA A 238 -5.72 1.87 -6.44
CA ALA A 238 -4.50 1.19 -6.85
C ALA A 238 -4.44 -0.26 -6.28
N ALA A 239 -4.85 -0.44 -5.02
CA ALA A 239 -4.92 -1.75 -4.37
C ALA A 239 -5.94 -2.67 -5.06
N VAL A 240 -7.13 -2.18 -5.41
CA VAL A 240 -8.13 -2.95 -6.18
C VAL A 240 -7.58 -3.36 -7.54
N PHE A 241 -6.95 -2.45 -8.29
CA PHE A 241 -6.32 -2.80 -9.57
C PHE A 241 -5.31 -3.94 -9.41
N LEU A 242 -4.35 -3.79 -8.50
CA LEU A 242 -3.32 -4.81 -8.29
C LEU A 242 -3.86 -6.13 -7.73
N ALA A 243 -4.94 -6.10 -6.95
CA ALA A 243 -5.59 -7.29 -6.42
C ALA A 243 -6.42 -8.05 -7.45
N SER A 244 -6.94 -7.35 -8.46
CA SER A 244 -7.84 -7.91 -9.48
C SER A 244 -7.09 -8.61 -10.62
N ASP A 245 -7.88 -9.26 -11.49
CA ASP A 245 -7.38 -9.90 -12.71
C ASP A 245 -6.94 -8.88 -13.77
N ASP A 246 -7.30 -7.59 -13.63
CA ASP A 246 -6.79 -6.51 -14.50
C ASP A 246 -5.25 -6.40 -14.39
N ALA A 247 -4.67 -6.83 -13.28
CA ALA A 247 -3.22 -6.87 -13.05
C ALA A 247 -2.63 -8.30 -13.17
N ALA A 248 -3.27 -9.21 -13.90
CA ALA A 248 -2.86 -10.62 -13.98
C ALA A 248 -1.40 -10.83 -14.43
N TYR A 249 -0.84 -9.88 -15.17
CA TYR A 249 0.56 -9.95 -15.65
C TYR A 249 1.51 -9.01 -14.91
N VAL A 250 1.07 -8.45 -13.75
CA VAL A 250 1.87 -7.53 -12.93
C VAL A 250 2.32 -8.25 -11.66
N SER A 251 3.62 -8.54 -11.54
CA SER A 251 4.23 -9.11 -10.34
C SER A 251 5.66 -8.60 -10.16
N GLY A 252 6.11 -8.41 -8.93
CA GLY A 252 7.43 -7.85 -8.59
C GLY A 252 7.52 -6.33 -8.78
N HIS A 253 6.39 -5.66 -9.05
CA HIS A 253 6.33 -4.23 -9.33
C HIS A 253 6.07 -3.41 -8.07
N CYS A 254 6.57 -2.17 -8.07
CA CYS A 254 6.19 -1.13 -7.13
C CYS A 254 5.42 -0.05 -7.89
N LEU A 255 4.10 -0.03 -7.73
CA LEU A 255 3.23 0.99 -8.33
C LEU A 255 3.36 2.30 -7.53
N VAL A 256 3.79 3.35 -8.20
CA VAL A 256 3.91 4.68 -7.59
C VAL A 256 2.58 5.41 -7.74
N ALA A 257 2.02 5.88 -6.61
CA ALA A 257 0.77 6.65 -6.55
C ALA A 257 1.02 7.92 -5.71
N ASP A 258 1.61 8.93 -6.33
CA ASP A 258 2.19 10.10 -5.67
C ASP A 258 1.93 11.44 -6.38
N ALA A 259 0.99 11.49 -7.29
CA ALA A 259 0.70 12.68 -8.10
C ALA A 259 1.90 13.19 -8.92
N GLY A 260 2.90 12.34 -9.19
CA GLY A 260 4.12 12.72 -9.90
C GLY A 260 5.21 13.35 -9.01
N GLN A 261 5.06 13.32 -7.69
CA GLN A 261 6.02 13.92 -6.74
C GLN A 261 7.46 13.42 -6.95
N THR A 262 7.64 12.12 -7.23
CA THR A 262 8.97 11.54 -7.46
C THR A 262 9.42 11.56 -8.92
N SER A 263 8.60 12.04 -9.84
CA SER A 263 8.93 12.12 -11.28
C SER A 263 9.77 13.35 -11.66
N GLY A 264 9.94 14.30 -10.74
CA GLY A 264 10.75 15.50 -10.93
C GLY A 264 10.23 16.70 -10.14
N GLY A 265 11.07 17.69 -9.93
CA GLY A 265 10.80 18.88 -9.11
C GLY A 265 10.01 20.00 -9.79
N GLY A 266 9.01 19.69 -10.62
CA GLY A 266 8.24 20.68 -11.40
C GLY A 266 8.80 20.90 -12.83
N PRO A 267 8.25 21.85 -13.60
CA PRO A 267 8.70 22.09 -14.96
C PRO A 267 10.17 22.54 -14.96
N GLY A 268 11.03 21.69 -15.52
CA GLY A 268 12.44 22.00 -15.70
C GLY A 268 12.67 23.01 -16.84
N MET A 269 13.91 23.52 -16.95
CA MET A 269 14.28 24.51 -17.96
C MET A 269 13.93 24.11 -19.40
N PHE A 270 13.85 22.80 -19.68
CA PHE A 270 13.50 22.28 -21.00
C PHE A 270 11.99 22.25 -21.27
N SER A 271 11.16 22.55 -20.27
CA SER A 271 9.70 22.61 -20.37
C SER A 271 9.17 24.04 -20.32
N MET A 272 10.06 25.04 -20.24
CA MET A 272 9.70 26.46 -20.15
C MET A 272 9.98 27.16 -21.49
N GLY A 273 9.02 27.97 -21.97
CA GLY A 273 9.14 28.72 -23.18
C GLY A 273 8.55 28.04 -24.43
N GLU A 274 8.91 28.52 -25.62
CA GLU A 274 8.46 27.95 -26.88
C GLU A 274 9.18 26.62 -27.15
N ALA A 275 8.45 25.65 -27.72
CA ALA A 275 9.01 24.39 -28.15
C ALA A 275 9.90 24.57 -29.35
N ASP A 276 11.21 24.52 -29.18
CA ASP A 276 12.19 24.54 -30.26
C ASP A 276 13.05 23.27 -30.21
N MET A 277 13.57 22.88 -31.36
CA MET A 277 14.43 21.73 -31.49
C MET A 277 15.90 22.14 -31.50
N MET A 278 16.64 21.79 -30.42
CA MET A 278 18.10 21.94 -30.38
C MET A 278 18.76 20.94 -31.34
N ARG A 279 19.01 21.36 -32.58
CA ARG A 279 19.59 20.51 -33.65
C ARG A 279 21.10 20.47 -33.65
N GLU A 280 21.76 21.42 -32.98
CA GLU A 280 23.20 21.66 -33.10
C GLU A 280 23.96 21.48 -31.76
N ALA A 281 23.82 20.31 -31.17
CA ALA A 281 24.65 19.99 -30.03
C ALA A 281 26.11 19.83 -30.41
N GLY A 282 27.00 20.68 -29.88
CA GLY A 282 28.45 20.55 -29.99
C GLY A 282 29.13 21.38 -31.07
N ARG A 283 28.44 22.21 -31.82
CA ARG A 283 29.11 23.23 -32.69
C ARG A 283 29.52 24.44 -31.87
N ARG A 284 30.83 24.66 -31.73
CA ARG A 284 31.36 25.91 -31.17
C ARG A 284 31.27 27.01 -32.25
N GLY A 285 30.64 28.13 -31.92
CA GLY A 285 30.75 29.37 -32.70
C GLY A 285 29.61 29.65 -33.67
N VAL A 286 28.36 29.29 -33.30
CA VAL A 286 27.18 29.88 -33.92
C VAL A 286 26.45 30.71 -32.89
#